data_2dee645f2a51af3ff21e2a20fb8ab1ad
#
_entry.id   2dee645f2a51af3ff21e2a20fb8ab1ad
#
_cell.length_a   1.000
_cell.length_b   1.000
_cell.length_c   1.000
_cell.angle_alpha   90.00
_cell.angle_beta   90.00
_cell.angle_gamma   90.00
#
_symmetry.space_group_name_H-M   'P 1'
#
loop_
_entity.id
_entity.type
_entity.pdbx_description
1 polymer ?
#
loop_
_entity_poly.entity_id
_entity_poly.type
_entity_poly.pdbx_seq_one_letter_code
_entity_poly.pdbx_strand_id
1 'polypeptide(L)'
;MLNLKRTQRSMIYGRQRAFGTAGRAKMIEMDGKMCIFCRIASGELPASVVYEDEQTIAFLDIQPINPGHVLVVPKAHAESMVDLSPDNAAQVMVVGQVMDKALRQSQLRCEGVNFFLADGKAAGQEVSHVHLHVFPRFEGDDFSLNLESTDRSTPGREQLNETAKKLKQAVDSL
;
A
#
# COMPACT_ATOMS: atom_id res chain seq x y z
N MET A 1 36.64 -13.87 1.36
CA MET A 1 35.72 -14.81 2.04
C MET A 1 35.51 -14.33 3.46
N LEU A 2 34.43 -13.65 3.75
CA LEU A 2 33.96 -13.40 5.12
C LEU A 2 32.44 -13.32 5.08
N ASN A 3 31.86 -14.35 5.67
CA ASN A 3 30.44 -14.62 5.77
C ASN A 3 29.90 -13.85 6.99
N LEU A 4 29.12 -12.81 6.80
CA LEU A 4 28.43 -12.12 7.91
C LEU A 4 26.97 -12.54 7.96
N LYS A 5 26.70 -13.49 8.85
CA LYS A 5 25.33 -13.82 9.31
C LYS A 5 24.73 -12.60 10.02
N ARG A 6 23.63 -12.07 9.50
CA ARG A 6 22.82 -11.04 10.13
C ARG A 6 21.96 -11.65 11.23
N THR A 7 22.34 -11.41 12.46
CA THR A 7 21.55 -11.69 13.67
C THR A 7 20.47 -10.63 13.81
N GLN A 8 19.23 -11.07 13.87
CA GLN A 8 18.08 -10.24 14.27
C GLN A 8 18.29 -9.74 15.72
N ARG A 9 18.18 -8.48 15.96
CA ARG A 9 17.98 -7.88 17.29
C ARG A 9 16.67 -7.13 17.33
N SER A 10 15.75 -7.69 18.10
CA SER A 10 14.58 -7.01 18.65
C SER A 10 15.04 -5.96 19.66
N MET A 11 14.45 -4.78 19.63
CA MET A 11 14.31 -3.75 20.67
C MET A 11 13.67 -2.54 19.97
N ILE A 12 12.63 -1.85 20.46
CA ILE A 12 12.52 -1.23 21.78
C ILE A 12 11.02 -0.92 22.00
N TYR A 13 10.49 -1.30 23.14
CA TYR A 13 9.24 -0.75 23.68
C TYR A 13 9.58 0.35 24.69
N GLY A 14 9.24 1.59 24.41
CA GLY A 14 9.32 2.75 25.27
C GLY A 14 7.93 3.21 25.75
N ARG A 15 7.81 3.53 27.03
CA ARG A 15 6.64 3.76 27.87
C ARG A 15 5.61 4.76 27.35
N GLN A 16 4.35 4.40 27.58
CA GLN A 16 3.10 5.11 27.33
C GLN A 16 3.00 6.47 28.07
N ARG A 17 2.40 7.46 27.39
CA ARG A 17 1.63 8.53 28.03
C ARG A 17 0.21 8.50 27.46
N ALA A 18 -0.75 8.47 28.38
CA ALA A 18 -2.17 8.43 28.11
C ALA A 18 -2.64 9.75 27.47
N PHE A 19 -3.38 9.67 26.36
CA PHE A 19 -4.25 10.73 25.86
C PHE A 19 -5.65 10.18 25.60
N GLY A 20 -6.62 11.04 25.86
CA GLY A 20 -8.01 10.83 26.14
C GLY A 20 -8.85 10.12 25.08
N THR A 21 -9.92 9.61 25.60
CA THR A 21 -11.02 8.89 24.95
C THR A 21 -11.78 9.78 23.96
N ALA A 22 -11.69 9.46 22.65
CA ALA A 22 -12.70 9.83 21.67
C ALA A 22 -12.72 8.77 20.55
N GLY A 23 -13.87 8.09 20.40
CA GLY A 23 -14.24 7.34 19.21
C GLY A 23 -13.47 6.03 18.98
N ARG A 24 -13.75 4.98 19.76
CA ARG A 24 -13.34 3.61 19.41
C ARG A 24 -14.05 3.19 18.13
N ALA A 25 -13.39 3.32 16.99
CA ALA A 25 -13.75 2.56 15.80
C ALA A 25 -13.68 1.07 16.16
N LYS A 26 -14.74 0.32 15.83
CA LYS A 26 -14.90 -1.10 16.12
C LYS A 26 -13.77 -1.85 15.39
N MET A 27 -12.75 -2.29 16.13
CA MET A 27 -11.66 -3.08 15.60
C MET A 27 -12.22 -4.44 15.19
N ILE A 28 -12.13 -4.75 13.90
CA ILE A 28 -12.56 -6.03 13.36
C ILE A 28 -11.44 -7.03 13.63
N GLU A 29 -11.72 -8.01 14.49
CA GLU A 29 -10.86 -9.16 14.74
C GLU A 29 -10.90 -10.07 13.51
N MET A 30 -9.75 -10.24 12.85
CA MET A 30 -9.59 -11.18 11.76
C MET A 30 -8.54 -12.21 12.14
N ASP A 31 -8.92 -13.47 12.24
CA ASP A 31 -8.09 -14.64 12.57
C ASP A 31 -7.19 -14.50 13.81
N GLY A 32 -7.69 -13.83 14.87
CA GLY A 32 -6.94 -13.65 16.13
C GLY A 32 -5.70 -12.75 16.01
N LYS A 33 -5.45 -12.14 14.85
CA LYS A 33 -4.40 -11.13 14.65
C LYS A 33 -5.02 -9.79 14.28
N MET A 34 -4.84 -8.83 15.16
CA MET A 34 -5.25 -7.46 14.96
C MET A 34 -4.46 -6.82 13.80
N CYS A 35 -5.15 -6.28 12.78
CA CYS A 35 -4.52 -5.66 11.61
C CYS A 35 -3.56 -4.52 12.02
N ILE A 36 -2.30 -4.62 11.59
CA ILE A 36 -1.26 -3.63 11.94
C ILE A 36 -1.62 -2.23 11.45
N PHE A 37 -2.24 -2.10 10.27
CA PHE A 37 -2.61 -0.79 9.72
C PHE A 37 -3.81 -0.18 10.45
N CYS A 38 -4.76 -0.99 10.91
CA CYS A 38 -5.83 -0.50 11.80
C CYS A 38 -5.25 0.04 13.12
N ARG A 39 -4.23 -0.60 13.67
CA ARG A 39 -3.56 -0.16 14.90
C ARG A 39 -2.76 1.12 14.70
N ILE A 40 -2.14 1.29 13.53
CA ILE A 40 -1.48 2.55 13.17
C ILE A 40 -2.53 3.65 12.99
N ALA A 41 -3.60 3.39 12.25
CA ALA A 41 -4.67 4.35 12.00
C ALA A 41 -5.40 4.79 13.27
N SER A 42 -5.48 3.90 14.28
CA SER A 42 -6.04 4.24 15.62
C SER A 42 -5.05 4.94 16.55
N GLY A 43 -3.79 5.11 16.14
CA GLY A 43 -2.72 5.67 16.98
C GLY A 43 -2.18 4.72 18.06
N GLU A 44 -2.57 3.44 18.02
CA GLU A 44 -2.08 2.43 18.98
C GLU A 44 -0.63 2.05 18.70
N LEU A 45 -0.22 2.03 17.44
CA LEU A 45 1.17 1.80 17.03
C LEU A 45 1.78 3.07 16.45
N PRO A 46 3.07 3.34 16.72
CA PRO A 46 3.77 4.47 16.15
C PRO A 46 4.04 4.26 14.66
N ALA A 47 3.89 5.34 13.88
CA ALA A 47 4.31 5.41 12.49
C ALA A 47 4.84 6.81 12.16
N SER A 48 5.64 6.92 11.11
CA SER A 48 6.09 8.22 10.58
C SER A 48 5.03 8.77 9.64
N VAL A 49 3.97 9.34 10.22
CA VAL A 49 2.81 9.86 9.48
C VAL A 49 3.21 11.14 8.74
N VAL A 50 2.85 11.22 7.45
CA VAL A 50 3.10 12.38 6.59
C VAL A 50 1.80 13.08 6.15
N TYR A 51 0.66 12.40 6.24
CA TYR A 51 -0.66 12.95 5.95
C TYR A 51 -1.74 12.16 6.69
N GLU A 52 -2.78 12.84 7.10
CA GLU A 52 -3.95 12.22 7.72
C GLU A 52 -5.19 13.09 7.50
N ASP A 53 -6.31 12.44 7.15
CA ASP A 53 -7.65 13.03 7.12
C ASP A 53 -8.67 12.11 7.81
N GLU A 54 -9.98 12.35 7.60
CA GLU A 54 -11.03 11.55 8.22
C GLU A 54 -11.08 10.11 7.70
N GLN A 55 -10.68 9.86 6.44
CA GLN A 55 -10.83 8.59 5.74
C GLN A 55 -9.52 7.86 5.51
N THR A 56 -8.39 8.57 5.49
CA THR A 56 -7.10 8.04 5.00
C THR A 56 -5.95 8.50 5.89
N ILE A 57 -4.97 7.64 6.04
CA ILE A 57 -3.68 7.96 6.67
C ILE A 57 -2.55 7.59 5.70
N ALA A 58 -1.50 8.41 5.64
CA ALA A 58 -0.31 8.11 4.88
C ALA A 58 0.94 8.20 5.78
N PHE A 59 1.78 7.17 5.74
CA PHE A 59 2.98 7.06 6.57
C PHE A 59 4.12 6.37 5.82
N LEU A 60 5.35 6.59 6.28
CA LEU A 60 6.53 6.00 5.64
C LEU A 60 6.57 4.48 5.84
N ASP A 61 6.90 3.77 4.76
CA ASP A 61 7.23 2.36 4.83
C ASP A 61 8.53 2.14 5.62
N ILE A 62 8.53 1.14 6.51
CA ILE A 62 9.71 0.76 7.31
C ILE A 62 10.74 -0.06 6.53
N GLN A 63 10.36 -0.56 5.35
CA GLN A 63 11.24 -1.26 4.41
C GLN A 63 11.17 -0.57 3.03
N PRO A 64 11.60 0.69 2.94
CA PRO A 64 11.38 1.49 1.75
C PRO A 64 12.18 0.96 0.56
N ILE A 65 11.56 0.99 -0.63
CA ILE A 65 12.24 0.79 -1.91
C ILE A 65 13.27 1.92 -2.12
N ASN A 66 12.79 3.16 -1.94
CA ASN A 66 13.63 4.35 -1.95
C ASN A 66 13.23 5.27 -0.79
N PRO A 67 14.13 6.16 -0.29
CA PRO A 67 13.76 7.17 0.70
C PRO A 67 12.56 8.00 0.24
N GLY A 68 11.51 8.06 1.08
CA GLY A 68 10.24 8.69 0.71
C GLY A 68 9.17 7.70 0.25
N HIS A 69 9.38 6.39 0.34
CA HIS A 69 8.34 5.39 0.12
C HIS A 69 7.24 5.55 1.16
N VAL A 70 6.03 5.89 0.71
CA VAL A 70 4.84 6.13 1.51
C VAL A 70 3.81 5.05 1.26
N LEU A 71 3.15 4.60 2.32
CA LEU A 71 1.94 3.79 2.26
C LEU A 71 0.73 4.70 2.48
N VAL A 72 -0.22 4.70 1.55
CA VAL A 72 -1.51 5.38 1.67
C VAL A 72 -2.56 4.34 2.01
N VAL A 73 -3.16 4.45 3.18
CA VAL A 73 -3.99 3.41 3.79
C VAL A 73 -5.36 4.01 4.16
N PRO A 74 -6.48 3.43 3.72
CA PRO A 74 -7.80 3.83 4.21
C PRO A 74 -7.93 3.47 5.69
N LYS A 75 -8.55 4.34 6.50
CA LYS A 75 -8.81 4.04 7.92
C LYS A 75 -9.88 2.96 8.10
N ALA A 76 -10.80 2.86 7.14
CA ALA A 76 -11.73 1.76 7.06
C ALA A 76 -10.99 0.47 6.68
N HIS A 77 -11.13 -0.58 7.51
CA HIS A 77 -10.52 -1.86 7.19
C HIS A 77 -11.23 -2.53 6.01
N ALA A 78 -10.47 -2.88 5.00
CA ALA A 78 -10.89 -3.73 3.88
C ALA A 78 -9.70 -4.58 3.45
N GLU A 79 -9.92 -5.88 3.24
CA GLU A 79 -8.85 -6.78 2.81
C GLU A 79 -8.48 -6.57 1.34
N SER A 80 -9.48 -6.25 0.52
CA SER A 80 -9.33 -6.08 -0.92
C SER A 80 -10.03 -4.82 -1.42
N MET A 81 -9.70 -4.38 -2.64
CA MET A 81 -10.31 -3.22 -3.28
C MET A 81 -11.83 -3.37 -3.48
N VAL A 82 -12.32 -4.58 -3.69
CA VAL A 82 -13.76 -4.84 -3.87
C VAL A 82 -14.56 -4.67 -2.58
N ASP A 83 -13.89 -4.73 -1.41
CA ASP A 83 -14.51 -4.55 -0.10
C ASP A 83 -14.54 -3.08 0.34
N LEU A 84 -13.80 -2.20 -0.34
CA LEU A 84 -13.84 -0.77 -0.09
C LEU A 84 -15.08 -0.11 -0.71
N SER A 85 -15.63 0.90 -0.01
CA SER A 85 -16.57 1.79 -0.66
C SER A 85 -15.90 2.57 -1.80
N PRO A 86 -16.65 2.92 -2.86
CA PRO A 86 -16.09 3.73 -3.96
C PRO A 86 -15.46 5.05 -3.49
N ASP A 87 -16.02 5.68 -2.47
CA ASP A 87 -15.49 6.92 -1.92
C ASP A 87 -14.12 6.72 -1.25
N ASN A 88 -13.97 5.65 -0.45
CA ASN A 88 -12.68 5.32 0.16
C ASN A 88 -11.64 4.92 -0.89
N ALA A 89 -12.03 4.17 -1.90
CA ALA A 89 -11.15 3.80 -3.01
C ALA A 89 -10.66 5.04 -3.78
N ALA A 90 -11.56 5.97 -4.06
CA ALA A 90 -11.23 7.25 -4.69
C ALA A 90 -10.30 8.09 -3.81
N GLN A 91 -10.57 8.16 -2.48
CA GLN A 91 -9.77 8.95 -1.55
C GLN A 91 -8.33 8.44 -1.44
N VAL A 92 -8.10 7.12 -1.46
CA VAL A 92 -6.75 6.54 -1.51
C VAL A 92 -5.97 7.07 -2.71
N MET A 93 -6.58 7.16 -3.90
CA MET A 93 -5.92 7.69 -5.10
C MET A 93 -5.73 9.21 -5.03
N VAL A 94 -6.67 9.96 -4.46
CA VAL A 94 -6.53 11.41 -4.25
C VAL A 94 -5.35 11.71 -3.32
N VAL A 95 -5.24 10.99 -2.20
CA VAL A 95 -4.11 11.15 -1.28
C VAL A 95 -2.80 10.66 -1.93
N GLY A 96 -2.84 9.59 -2.73
CA GLY A 96 -1.69 9.17 -3.54
C GLY A 96 -1.16 10.29 -4.43
N GLN A 97 -2.05 11.05 -5.09
CA GLN A 97 -1.66 12.22 -5.89
C GLN A 97 -1.06 13.34 -5.04
N VAL A 98 -1.55 13.53 -3.81
CA VAL A 98 -0.94 14.49 -2.86
C VAL A 98 0.48 14.07 -2.52
N MET A 99 0.71 12.77 -2.27
CA MET A 99 2.05 12.23 -1.98
C MET A 99 3.00 12.37 -3.18
N ASP A 100 2.54 12.12 -4.41
CA ASP A 100 3.35 12.36 -5.62
C ASP A 100 3.81 13.82 -5.70
N LYS A 101 2.90 14.78 -5.53
CA LYS A 101 3.25 16.21 -5.51
C LYS A 101 4.26 16.54 -4.41
N ALA A 102 4.05 15.99 -3.20
CA ALA A 102 4.95 16.21 -2.07
C ALA A 102 6.36 15.65 -2.34
N LEU A 103 6.46 14.43 -2.90
CA LEU A 103 7.73 13.82 -3.28
C LEU A 103 8.50 14.68 -4.29
N ARG A 104 7.83 15.14 -5.34
CA ARG A 104 8.45 15.99 -6.38
C ARG A 104 8.87 17.37 -5.88
N GLN A 105 8.22 17.90 -4.85
CA GLN A 105 8.54 19.20 -4.24
C GLN A 105 9.50 19.10 -3.06
N SER A 106 9.74 17.87 -2.56
CA SER A 106 10.66 17.63 -1.46
C SER A 106 12.13 17.73 -1.92
N GLN A 107 13.06 17.68 -0.96
CA GLN A 107 14.49 17.58 -1.24
C GLN A 107 14.96 16.13 -1.51
N LEU A 108 14.03 15.17 -1.56
CA LEU A 108 14.34 13.79 -1.89
C LEU A 108 14.59 13.66 -3.39
N ARG A 109 15.48 12.74 -3.76
CA ARG A 109 15.70 12.44 -5.18
C ARG A 109 14.44 11.77 -5.75
N CYS A 110 13.80 12.42 -6.73
CA CYS A 110 12.55 11.99 -7.34
C CYS A 110 12.48 12.46 -8.78
N GLU A 111 12.74 11.57 -9.72
CA GLU A 111 12.63 11.81 -11.17
C GLU A 111 11.30 11.27 -11.72
N GLY A 112 10.71 10.31 -11.02
CA GLY A 112 9.41 9.70 -11.28
C GLY A 112 8.78 9.19 -10.00
N VAL A 113 7.53 8.72 -10.06
CA VAL A 113 6.84 8.11 -8.94
C VAL A 113 6.11 6.86 -9.42
N ASN A 114 6.27 5.77 -8.69
CA ASN A 114 5.45 4.59 -8.89
C ASN A 114 4.30 4.56 -7.90
N PHE A 115 3.14 4.18 -8.42
CA PHE A 115 1.95 3.80 -7.66
C PHE A 115 1.80 2.29 -7.81
N PHE A 116 1.80 1.56 -6.71
CA PHE A 116 1.67 0.11 -6.72
C PHE A 116 0.68 -0.33 -5.66
N LEU A 117 -0.33 -1.09 -6.06
CA LEU A 117 -1.32 -1.68 -5.15
C LEU A 117 -1.41 -3.17 -5.46
N ALA A 118 -1.11 -4.00 -4.47
CA ALA A 118 -1.30 -5.43 -4.53
C ALA A 118 -2.65 -5.77 -3.91
N ASP A 119 -3.54 -6.39 -4.68
CA ASP A 119 -4.86 -6.82 -4.24
C ASP A 119 -4.94 -8.34 -4.22
N GLY A 120 -4.87 -8.91 -3.03
CA GLY A 120 -4.84 -10.34 -2.79
C GLY A 120 -3.43 -10.96 -2.77
N LYS A 121 -3.33 -12.11 -2.13
CA LYS A 121 -2.07 -12.82 -1.89
C LYS A 121 -1.31 -13.17 -3.17
N ALA A 122 -2.00 -13.57 -4.22
CA ALA A 122 -1.39 -13.92 -5.51
C ALA A 122 -0.78 -12.70 -6.21
N ALA A 123 -1.24 -11.48 -5.88
CA ALA A 123 -0.69 -10.22 -6.35
C ALA A 123 0.47 -9.71 -5.49
N GLY A 124 0.85 -10.42 -4.40
CA GLY A 124 1.91 -10.03 -3.50
C GLY A 124 1.47 -9.15 -2.33
N GLN A 125 0.18 -9.10 -2.01
CA GLN A 125 -0.31 -8.40 -0.83
C GLN A 125 0.21 -9.09 0.45
N GLU A 126 1.01 -8.37 1.24
CA GLU A 126 1.59 -8.90 2.49
C GLU A 126 0.72 -8.64 3.72
N VAL A 127 0.05 -7.49 3.76
CA VAL A 127 -0.89 -7.11 4.82
C VAL A 127 -2.31 -7.15 4.27
N SER A 128 -3.20 -7.89 4.94
CA SER A 128 -4.62 -8.04 4.59
C SER A 128 -5.41 -6.77 4.97
N HIS A 129 -5.06 -5.67 4.33
CA HIS A 129 -5.65 -4.36 4.42
C HIS A 129 -5.21 -3.58 3.18
N VAL A 130 -6.13 -2.99 2.44
CA VAL A 130 -5.82 -2.22 1.23
C VAL A 130 -4.82 -1.13 1.54
N HIS A 131 -3.76 -1.06 0.77
CA HIS A 131 -2.75 -0.01 0.85
C HIS A 131 -2.13 0.26 -0.51
N LEU A 132 -1.95 1.53 -0.79
CA LEU A 132 -1.30 2.01 -2.00
C LEU A 132 0.13 2.42 -1.65
N HIS A 133 1.10 1.77 -2.28
CA HIS A 133 2.49 2.20 -2.23
C HIS A 133 2.70 3.36 -3.20
N VAL A 134 3.30 4.44 -2.70
CA VAL A 134 3.71 5.60 -3.48
C VAL A 134 5.19 5.85 -3.18
N PHE A 135 6.05 5.65 -4.17
CA PHE A 135 7.48 5.77 -3.94
C PHE A 135 8.22 6.45 -5.08
N PRO A 136 9.23 7.30 -4.74
CA PRO A 136 10.00 8.00 -5.73
C PRO A 136 10.91 7.04 -6.50
N ARG A 137 11.12 7.37 -7.77
CA ARG A 137 12.00 6.64 -8.69
C ARG A 137 13.01 7.60 -9.28
N PHE A 138 14.18 7.07 -9.59
CA PHE A 138 15.24 7.79 -10.28
C PHE A 138 16.13 6.81 -11.06
N GLU A 139 16.84 7.31 -12.03
CA GLU A 139 17.76 6.49 -12.83
C GLU A 139 18.84 5.84 -11.95
N GLY A 140 18.98 4.52 -12.05
CA GLY A 140 19.93 3.74 -11.24
C GLY A 140 19.47 3.43 -9.82
N ASP A 141 18.17 3.44 -9.54
CA ASP A 141 17.61 3.08 -8.22
C ASP A 141 17.48 1.56 -7.97
N ASP A 142 18.02 0.74 -8.89
CA ASP A 142 18.06 -0.73 -8.84
C ASP A 142 16.70 -1.44 -8.68
N PHE A 143 15.57 -0.70 -8.68
CA PHE A 143 14.24 -1.31 -8.64
C PHE A 143 13.75 -1.58 -10.08
N SER A 144 13.44 -2.83 -10.36
CA SER A 144 12.77 -3.21 -11.61
C SER A 144 11.58 -4.13 -11.33
N LEU A 145 10.46 -3.84 -11.98
CA LEU A 145 9.41 -4.84 -12.15
C LEU A 145 9.90 -5.82 -13.21
N ASN A 146 10.28 -7.03 -12.79
CA ASN A 146 10.71 -8.06 -13.75
C ASN A 146 9.50 -8.53 -14.55
N LEU A 147 9.25 -7.83 -15.64
CA LEU A 147 8.19 -8.14 -16.58
C LEU A 147 8.66 -9.10 -17.70
N GLU A 148 9.94 -9.47 -17.72
CA GLU A 148 10.56 -10.26 -18.80
C GLU A 148 10.48 -11.78 -18.56
N SER A 149 10.14 -12.24 -17.35
CA SER A 149 10.18 -13.66 -16.96
C SER A 149 8.99 -14.50 -17.44
N THR A 150 8.02 -13.91 -18.11
CA THR A 150 6.87 -14.63 -18.66
C THR A 150 7.02 -14.77 -20.17
N ASP A 151 6.82 -15.99 -20.69
CA ASP A 151 6.64 -16.23 -22.12
C ASP A 151 5.40 -15.46 -22.59
N ARG A 152 5.63 -14.23 -23.06
CA ARG A 152 4.59 -13.31 -23.49
C ARG A 152 4.36 -13.52 -24.98
N SER A 153 3.78 -14.66 -25.35
CA SER A 153 3.20 -14.77 -26.67
C SER A 153 2.15 -13.67 -26.84
N THR A 154 2.27 -12.87 -27.89
CA THR A 154 1.26 -11.84 -28.19
C THR A 154 -0.03 -12.55 -28.62
N PRO A 155 -1.11 -12.43 -27.86
CA PRO A 155 -2.37 -13.09 -28.19
C PRO A 155 -2.94 -12.51 -29.49
N GLY A 156 -3.53 -13.38 -30.31
CA GLY A 156 -4.23 -12.96 -31.51
C GLY A 156 -5.46 -12.10 -31.22
N ARG A 157 -5.89 -11.30 -32.21
CA ARG A 157 -7.04 -10.38 -32.06
C ARG A 157 -8.31 -11.12 -31.62
N GLU A 158 -8.56 -12.31 -32.16
CA GLU A 158 -9.72 -13.14 -31.82
C GLU A 158 -9.72 -13.51 -30.32
N GLN A 159 -8.60 -14.00 -29.81
CA GLN A 159 -8.44 -14.34 -28.39
C GLN A 159 -8.65 -13.12 -27.46
N LEU A 160 -8.14 -11.94 -27.86
CA LEU A 160 -8.38 -10.67 -27.14
C LEU A 160 -9.85 -10.30 -27.12
N ASN A 161 -10.55 -10.45 -28.28
CA ASN A 161 -11.97 -10.14 -28.39
C ASN A 161 -12.85 -11.09 -27.54
N GLU A 162 -12.51 -12.36 -27.47
CA GLU A 162 -13.20 -13.32 -26.61
C GLU A 162 -13.01 -13.00 -25.13
N THR A 163 -11.78 -12.66 -24.73
CA THR A 163 -11.48 -12.26 -23.37
C THR A 163 -12.23 -10.98 -22.98
N ALA A 164 -12.23 -9.98 -23.87
CA ALA A 164 -12.98 -8.73 -23.67
C ALA A 164 -14.49 -8.99 -23.52
N LYS A 165 -15.05 -9.90 -24.31
CA LYS A 165 -16.48 -10.28 -24.22
C LYS A 165 -16.82 -10.87 -22.84
N LYS A 166 -15.97 -11.76 -22.30
CA LYS A 166 -16.17 -12.35 -20.96
C LYS A 166 -16.14 -11.28 -19.86
N LEU A 167 -15.16 -10.37 -19.91
CA LEU A 167 -15.05 -9.28 -18.96
C LEU A 167 -16.24 -8.32 -19.04
N LYS A 168 -16.67 -7.95 -20.27
CA LYS A 168 -17.84 -7.10 -20.46
C LYS A 168 -19.12 -7.74 -19.91
N GLN A 169 -19.34 -9.03 -20.13
CA GLN A 169 -20.49 -9.73 -19.54
C GLN A 169 -20.47 -9.70 -18.01
N ALA A 170 -19.29 -9.84 -17.39
CA ALA A 170 -19.16 -9.72 -15.93
C ALA A 170 -19.47 -8.29 -15.45
N VAL A 171 -18.96 -7.26 -16.13
CA VAL A 171 -19.25 -5.85 -15.83
C VAL A 171 -20.74 -5.54 -15.94
N ASP A 172 -21.40 -6.03 -16.99
CA ASP A 172 -22.83 -5.79 -17.23
C ASP A 172 -23.72 -6.49 -16.17
N SER A 173 -23.15 -7.39 -15.33
CA SER A 173 -23.85 -8.11 -14.25
C SER A 173 -23.61 -7.53 -12.85
N LEU A 174 -22.74 -6.51 -12.69
CA LEU A 174 -22.48 -5.79 -11.43
C LEU A 174 -23.57 -4.76 -11.17
#